data_b24131ea658e886eb9e2934f170e27dc
#
_entry.id   b24131ea658e886eb9e2934f170e27dc
#
_cell.length_a   1.000
_cell.length_b   1.000
_cell.length_c   1.000
_cell.angle_alpha   90.00
_cell.angle_beta   90.00
_cell.angle_gamma   90.00
#
_symmetry.space_group_name_H-M   'P 1'
#
loop_
_entity.id
_entity.type
_entity.pdbx_description
1 polymer ?
#
loop_
_entity_poly.entity_id
_entity_poly.type
_entity_poly.pdbx_seq_one_letter_code
_entity_poly.pdbx_strand_id
1 'polypeptide(L)'
;MNPVLTIDPEFEAKCPPLTEDELSQLEENILEEGLVLMPLIVWNDTIVDGHNRYRIAQAHPGIEFRVHEKNFNNKYEALSWICKNQLGRRNLTPQQKKYLIGQRYDAEKKHMEEIGKAICQNQVVKMTT
;
A
#
# COMPACT_ATOMS: atom_id res chain seq x y z
N MET A 1 -7.76 16.95 13.07
CA MET A 1 -6.40 17.11 12.49
C MET A 1 -5.95 15.79 11.87
N ASN A 2 -5.48 15.83 10.63
CA ASN A 2 -5.06 14.61 9.95
C ASN A 2 -3.72 14.11 10.49
N PRO A 3 -3.53 12.79 10.61
CA PRO A 3 -2.23 12.24 10.98
C PRO A 3 -1.19 12.49 9.89
N VAL A 4 0.07 12.60 10.28
CA VAL A 4 1.20 12.67 9.36
C VAL A 4 1.64 11.25 9.07
N LEU A 5 1.63 10.88 7.79
CA LEU A 5 1.96 9.53 7.35
C LEU A 5 3.23 9.53 6.51
N THR A 6 3.89 8.37 6.48
CA THR A 6 5.09 8.17 5.68
C THR A 6 4.72 7.59 4.32
N ILE A 7 5.36 8.06 3.27
CA ILE A 7 5.25 7.46 1.94
C ILE A 7 6.53 6.65 1.68
N ASP A 8 6.37 5.34 1.52
CA ASP A 8 7.46 4.46 1.13
C ASP A 8 7.49 4.39 -0.40
N PRO A 9 8.58 4.84 -1.05
CA PRO A 9 8.65 4.82 -2.52
C PRO A 9 8.47 3.43 -3.13
N GLU A 10 8.91 2.39 -2.44
CA GLU A 10 8.75 1.01 -2.92
C GLU A 10 7.29 0.59 -2.90
N PHE A 11 6.54 0.97 -1.87
CA PHE A 11 5.11 0.69 -1.79
C PHE A 11 4.35 1.47 -2.87
N GLU A 12 4.66 2.75 -3.02
CA GLU A 12 4.03 3.59 -4.04
C GLU A 12 4.30 3.09 -5.46
N ALA A 13 5.51 2.57 -5.71
CA ALA A 13 5.90 2.07 -7.02
C ALA A 13 5.06 0.86 -7.48
N LYS A 14 4.43 0.14 -6.55
CA LYS A 14 3.54 -0.98 -6.88
C LYS A 14 2.12 -0.53 -7.21
N CYS A 15 1.80 0.74 -7.00
CA CYS A 15 0.49 1.30 -7.32
C CYS A 15 0.57 1.96 -8.69
N PRO A 16 -0.14 1.47 -9.70
CA PRO A 16 -0.12 2.10 -11.02
C PRO A 16 -0.56 3.55 -10.93
N PRO A 17 0.13 4.49 -11.60
CA PRO A 17 -0.22 5.89 -11.52
C PRO A 17 -1.57 6.16 -12.17
N LEU A 18 -2.29 7.13 -11.63
CA LEU A 18 -3.51 7.63 -12.26
C LEU A 18 -3.14 8.51 -13.45
N THR A 19 -3.99 8.52 -14.47
CA THR A 19 -3.88 9.50 -15.54
C THR A 19 -4.23 10.89 -15.00
N GLU A 20 -3.87 11.94 -15.73
CA GLU A 20 -4.21 13.32 -15.34
C GLU A 20 -5.72 13.49 -15.17
N ASP A 21 -6.50 12.91 -16.07
CA ASP A 21 -7.97 12.98 -15.99
C ASP A 21 -8.51 12.26 -14.77
N GLU A 22 -7.98 11.07 -14.48
CA GLU A 22 -8.39 10.31 -13.30
C GLU A 22 -8.02 11.05 -12.01
N LEU A 23 -6.82 11.64 -11.95
CA LEU A 23 -6.37 12.39 -10.79
C LEU A 23 -7.22 13.65 -10.59
N SER A 24 -7.52 14.40 -11.67
CA SER A 24 -8.37 15.57 -11.61
C SER A 24 -9.76 15.22 -11.13
N GLN A 25 -10.33 14.10 -11.60
CA GLN A 25 -11.65 13.66 -11.18
C GLN A 25 -11.66 13.26 -9.71
N LEU A 26 -10.61 12.56 -9.26
CA LEU A 26 -10.49 12.19 -7.85
C LEU A 26 -10.43 13.42 -6.95
N GLU A 27 -9.62 14.40 -7.32
CA GLU A 27 -9.51 15.66 -6.59
C GLU A 27 -10.85 16.40 -6.53
N GLU A 28 -11.51 16.52 -7.67
CA GLU A 28 -12.82 17.18 -7.76
C GLU A 28 -13.84 16.49 -6.85
N ASN A 29 -13.88 15.17 -6.86
CA ASN A 29 -14.80 14.40 -6.03
C ASN A 29 -14.53 14.62 -4.53
N ILE A 30 -13.28 14.62 -4.14
CA ILE A 30 -12.89 14.85 -2.74
C ILE A 30 -13.26 16.26 -2.31
N LEU A 31 -12.99 17.25 -3.14
CA LEU A 31 -13.33 18.66 -2.82
C LEU A 31 -14.85 18.85 -2.74
N GLU A 32 -15.61 18.20 -3.61
CA GLU A 32 -17.07 18.26 -3.60
C GLU A 32 -17.66 17.67 -2.31
N GLU A 33 -17.14 16.52 -1.88
CA GLU A 33 -17.56 15.88 -0.64
C GLU A 33 -17.06 16.60 0.61
N GLY A 34 -15.96 17.34 0.50
CA GLY A 34 -15.33 18.03 1.63
C GLY A 34 -14.50 17.13 2.52
N LEU A 35 -14.35 15.86 2.17
CA LEU A 35 -13.54 14.88 2.90
C LEU A 35 -13.20 13.71 1.98
N VAL A 36 -12.20 12.92 2.40
CA VAL A 36 -11.86 11.67 1.73
C VAL A 36 -12.76 10.57 2.30
N LEU A 37 -13.67 10.04 1.47
CA LEU A 37 -14.65 9.06 1.91
C LEU A 37 -14.03 7.68 2.22
N MET A 38 -13.13 7.22 1.36
CA MET A 38 -12.50 5.91 1.55
C MET A 38 -11.29 6.02 2.46
N PRO A 39 -11.20 5.17 3.50
CA PRO A 39 -10.04 5.20 4.39
C PRO A 39 -8.74 4.90 3.65
N LEU A 40 -7.65 5.50 4.12
CA LEU A 40 -6.30 5.10 3.70
C LEU A 40 -5.92 3.83 4.46
N ILE A 41 -5.25 2.92 3.79
CA ILE A 41 -4.73 1.72 4.44
C ILE A 41 -3.29 2.00 4.85
N VAL A 42 -2.99 1.77 6.13
CA VAL A 42 -1.70 2.16 6.73
C VAL A 42 -1.13 0.99 7.53
N TRP A 43 0.18 0.86 7.48
CA TRP A 43 0.95 -0.07 8.30
C TRP A 43 2.15 0.67 8.89
N ASN A 44 2.26 0.69 10.22
CA ASN A 44 3.34 1.40 10.94
C ASN A 44 3.49 2.85 10.46
N ASP A 45 2.36 3.58 10.42
CA ASP A 45 2.28 4.97 9.96
C ASP A 45 2.74 5.19 8.51
N THR A 46 2.89 4.11 7.74
CA THR A 46 3.28 4.15 6.33
C THR A 46 2.08 3.81 5.45
N ILE A 47 1.88 4.59 4.40
CA ILE A 47 0.75 4.39 3.50
C ILE A 47 0.97 3.12 2.67
N VAL A 48 -0.02 2.22 2.72
CA VAL A 48 -0.07 1.00 1.91
C VAL A 48 -0.98 1.19 0.71
N ASP A 49 -2.12 1.86 0.92
CA ASP A 49 -3.06 2.21 -0.16
C ASP A 49 -3.63 3.59 0.10
N GLY A 50 -3.76 4.39 -0.96
CA GLY A 50 -4.34 5.72 -0.88
C GLY A 50 -3.34 6.86 -1.00
N HIS A 51 -2.19 6.66 -1.63
CA HIS A 51 -1.16 7.68 -1.81
C HIS A 51 -1.70 8.96 -2.45
N ASN A 52 -2.49 8.84 -3.52
CA ASN A 52 -3.08 10.01 -4.20
C ASN A 52 -4.06 10.75 -3.31
N ARG A 53 -4.89 10.02 -2.58
CA ARG A 53 -5.85 10.60 -1.64
C ARG A 53 -5.13 11.37 -0.53
N TYR A 54 -4.04 10.83 -0.02
CA TYR A 54 -3.23 11.50 1.00
C TYR A 54 -2.64 12.81 0.47
N ARG A 55 -2.09 12.80 -0.73
CA ARG A 55 -1.50 14.00 -1.34
C ARG A 55 -2.55 15.08 -1.59
N ILE A 56 -3.73 14.70 -2.04
CA ILE A 56 -4.85 15.64 -2.24
C ILE A 56 -5.25 16.26 -0.89
N ALA A 57 -5.38 15.46 0.15
CA ALA A 57 -5.72 15.95 1.47
C ALA A 57 -4.66 16.90 2.03
N GLN A 58 -3.37 16.64 1.76
CA GLN A 58 -2.29 17.56 2.16
C GLN A 58 -2.33 18.88 1.41
N ALA A 59 -2.69 18.86 0.15
CA ALA A 59 -2.74 20.06 -0.69
C ALA A 59 -3.94 20.97 -0.37
N HIS A 60 -4.96 20.43 0.30
CA HIS A 60 -6.18 21.17 0.62
C HIS A 60 -6.44 21.14 2.12
N PRO A 61 -5.95 22.16 2.87
CA PRO A 61 -6.23 22.25 4.31
C PRO A 61 -7.72 22.20 4.60
N GLY A 62 -8.11 21.43 5.58
CA GLY A 62 -9.51 21.24 5.96
C GLY A 62 -10.13 19.96 5.37
N ILE A 63 -9.49 19.31 4.42
CA ILE A 63 -9.93 18.01 3.93
C ILE A 63 -9.39 16.93 4.87
N GLU A 64 -10.31 16.22 5.52
CA GLU A 64 -9.96 15.15 6.47
C GLU A 64 -10.00 13.78 5.80
N PHE A 65 -9.21 12.86 6.32
CA PHE A 65 -9.24 11.45 5.91
C PHE A 65 -9.20 10.55 7.14
N ARG A 66 -9.71 9.35 6.99
CA ARG A 66 -9.64 8.30 8.00
C ARG A 66 -8.58 7.29 7.61
N VAL A 67 -8.06 6.61 8.62
CA VAL A 67 -7.02 5.60 8.45
C VAL A 67 -7.56 4.27 8.94
N HIS A 68 -7.33 3.23 8.14
CA HIS A 68 -7.54 1.84 8.53
C HIS A 68 -6.18 1.19 8.68
N GLU A 69 -5.84 0.78 9.90
CA GLU A 69 -4.56 0.15 10.15
C GLU A 69 -4.64 -1.34 9.84
N LYS A 70 -3.67 -1.83 9.06
CA LYS A 70 -3.56 -3.23 8.71
C LYS A 70 -2.17 -3.72 9.10
N ASN A 71 -2.11 -4.88 9.73
CA ASN A 71 -0.84 -5.44 10.21
C ASN A 71 -0.29 -6.46 9.22
N PHE A 72 1.03 -6.42 9.04
CA PHE A 72 1.78 -7.37 8.24
C PHE A 72 2.96 -7.89 9.07
N ASN A 73 3.41 -9.11 8.77
CA ASN A 73 4.54 -9.71 9.47
C ASN A 73 5.88 -9.08 9.05
N ASN A 74 5.97 -8.64 7.81
CA ASN A 74 7.15 -7.99 7.27
C ASN A 74 6.80 -7.18 6.02
N LYS A 75 7.79 -6.46 5.53
CA LYS A 75 7.66 -5.59 4.35
C LYS A 75 7.20 -6.37 3.10
N TYR A 76 7.67 -7.59 2.91
CA TYR A 76 7.37 -8.38 1.72
C TYR A 76 5.92 -8.85 1.71
N GLU A 77 5.35 -9.15 2.87
CA GLU A 77 3.93 -9.45 2.97
C GLU A 77 3.09 -8.22 2.58
N ALA A 78 3.50 -7.03 3.03
CA ALA A 78 2.83 -5.79 2.65
C ALA A 78 2.91 -5.57 1.14
N LEU A 79 4.09 -5.75 0.54
CA LEU A 79 4.26 -5.60 -0.92
C LEU A 79 3.39 -6.58 -1.71
N SER A 80 3.33 -7.83 -1.27
CA SER A 80 2.45 -8.85 -1.89
C SER A 80 0.99 -8.42 -1.82
N TRP A 81 0.56 -7.94 -0.66
CA TRP A 81 -0.81 -7.46 -0.47
C TRP A 81 -1.13 -6.28 -1.40
N ILE A 82 -0.20 -5.32 -1.52
CA ILE A 82 -0.39 -4.16 -2.40
C ILE A 82 -0.58 -4.62 -3.84
N CYS A 83 0.28 -5.50 -4.34
CA CYS A 83 0.20 -6.00 -5.71
C CYS A 83 -1.12 -6.73 -5.95
N LYS A 84 -1.54 -7.58 -5.00
CA LYS A 84 -2.80 -8.31 -5.09
C LYS A 84 -3.99 -7.36 -5.10
N ASN A 85 -3.97 -6.34 -4.24
CA ASN A 85 -5.02 -5.33 -4.16
C ASN A 85 -5.12 -4.54 -5.46
N GLN A 86 -3.99 -4.14 -6.04
CA GLN A 86 -3.97 -3.41 -7.31
C GLN A 86 -4.44 -4.26 -8.48
N LEU A 87 -4.18 -5.58 -8.47
CA LEU A 87 -4.67 -6.50 -9.50
C LEU A 87 -6.20 -6.58 -9.57
N GLY A 88 -6.89 -6.17 -8.50
CA GLY A 88 -8.35 -6.08 -8.48
C GLY A 88 -8.91 -4.86 -9.20
N ARG A 89 -8.07 -3.94 -9.66
CA ARG A 89 -8.53 -2.73 -10.35
C ARG A 89 -8.96 -3.05 -11.78
N ARG A 90 -9.97 -2.31 -12.26
CA ARG A 90 -10.55 -2.55 -13.60
C ARG A 90 -9.75 -1.91 -14.74
N ASN A 91 -8.94 -0.90 -14.46
CA ASN A 91 -8.30 -0.06 -15.47
C ASN A 91 -6.83 -0.38 -15.70
N LEU A 92 -6.40 -1.60 -15.41
CA LEU A 92 -5.02 -2.00 -15.62
C LEU A 92 -4.77 -2.38 -17.09
N THR A 93 -3.67 -1.87 -17.64
CA THR A 93 -3.19 -2.33 -18.93
C THR A 93 -2.62 -3.75 -18.80
N PRO A 94 -2.53 -4.52 -19.90
CA PRO A 94 -1.87 -5.83 -19.85
C PRO A 94 -0.43 -5.77 -19.32
N GLN A 95 0.31 -4.72 -19.65
CA GLN A 95 1.67 -4.52 -19.15
C GLN A 95 1.70 -4.28 -17.65
N GLN A 96 0.78 -3.47 -17.13
CA GLN A 96 0.64 -3.22 -15.70
C GLN A 96 0.29 -4.50 -14.95
N LYS A 97 -0.63 -5.30 -15.48
CA LYS A 97 -1.00 -6.60 -14.90
C LYS A 97 0.20 -7.55 -14.83
N LYS A 98 0.95 -7.64 -15.92
CA LYS A 98 2.14 -8.49 -15.98
C LYS A 98 3.19 -8.07 -14.96
N TYR A 99 3.43 -6.77 -14.85
CA TYR A 99 4.35 -6.21 -13.86
C TYR A 99 3.93 -6.57 -12.44
N LEU A 100 2.66 -6.35 -12.10
CA LEU A 100 2.14 -6.61 -10.76
C LEU A 100 2.16 -8.09 -10.41
N ILE A 101 1.86 -8.97 -11.37
CA ILE A 101 1.92 -10.42 -11.16
C ILE A 101 3.36 -10.83 -10.82
N GLY A 102 4.33 -10.32 -11.57
CA GLY A 102 5.74 -10.60 -11.32
C GLY A 102 6.21 -10.05 -9.97
N GLN A 103 5.83 -8.83 -9.63
CA GLN A 103 6.20 -8.21 -8.37
C GLN A 103 5.57 -8.93 -7.18
N ARG A 104 4.33 -9.37 -7.31
CA ARG A 104 3.66 -10.18 -6.29
C ARG A 104 4.39 -11.50 -6.05
N TYR A 105 4.77 -12.18 -7.12
CA TYR A 105 5.51 -13.43 -7.04
C TYR A 105 6.83 -13.24 -6.28
N ASP A 106 7.60 -12.20 -6.66
CA ASP A 106 8.88 -11.90 -6.01
C ASP A 106 8.69 -11.56 -4.53
N ALA A 107 7.68 -10.79 -4.20
CA ALA A 107 7.37 -10.41 -2.82
C ALA A 107 6.97 -11.62 -1.98
N GLU A 108 6.12 -12.50 -2.51
CA GLU A 108 5.71 -13.73 -1.83
C GLU A 108 6.89 -14.66 -1.56
N LYS A 109 7.79 -14.78 -2.53
CA LYS A 109 9.01 -15.58 -2.39
C LYS A 109 9.89 -15.04 -1.26
N LYS A 110 10.12 -13.74 -1.22
CA LYS A 110 10.91 -13.09 -0.16
C LYS A 110 10.24 -13.21 1.21
N HIS A 111 8.92 -13.10 1.26
CA HIS A 111 8.16 -13.27 2.48
C HIS A 111 8.34 -14.68 3.04
N MET A 112 8.26 -15.70 2.19
CA MET A 112 8.47 -17.10 2.60
C MET A 112 9.90 -17.34 3.08
N GLU A 113 10.90 -16.71 2.45
CA GLU A 113 12.28 -16.78 2.89
C GLU A 113 12.45 -16.19 4.30
N GLU A 114 11.82 -15.05 4.57
CA GLU A 114 11.86 -14.41 5.89
C GLU A 114 11.18 -15.28 6.96
N ILE A 115 10.05 -15.89 6.65
CA ILE A 115 9.38 -16.83 7.55
C ILE A 115 10.28 -18.03 7.83
N GLY A 116 10.92 -18.59 6.81
CA GLY A 116 11.84 -19.71 6.95
C GLY A 116 13.01 -19.38 7.86
N LYS A 117 13.60 -18.20 7.73
CA LYS A 117 14.68 -17.73 8.61
C LYS A 117 14.21 -17.62 10.06
N ALA A 118 13.04 -17.06 10.30
CA ALA A 118 12.49 -16.92 11.64
C ALA A 118 12.26 -18.28 12.29
N ILE A 119 11.74 -19.27 11.56
CA ILE A 119 11.54 -20.63 12.04
C ILE A 119 12.88 -21.28 12.39
N CYS A 120 13.89 -21.15 11.52
CA CYS A 120 15.23 -21.68 11.78
C CYS A 120 15.86 -21.09 13.02
N GLN A 121 15.75 -19.77 13.21
CA GLN A 121 16.27 -19.08 14.41
C GLN A 121 15.58 -19.59 15.68
N ASN A 122 14.26 -19.76 15.65
CA ASN A 122 13.51 -20.28 16.79
C ASN A 122 13.92 -21.72 17.13
N GLN A 123 14.15 -22.56 16.14
CA GLN A 123 14.62 -23.93 16.35
C GLN A 123 16.01 -23.96 16.97
N VAL A 124 16.93 -23.11 16.49
CA VAL A 124 18.28 -23.01 17.05
C VAL A 124 18.22 -22.56 18.51
N VAL A 125 17.41 -21.56 18.84
CA VAL A 125 17.23 -21.10 20.22
C VAL A 125 16.70 -22.22 21.11
N LYS A 126 15.73 -23.01 20.65
CA LYS A 126 15.18 -24.15 21.38
C LYS A 126 16.21 -25.25 21.60
N MET A 127 17.12 -25.45 20.66
CA MET A 127 18.17 -26.47 20.77
C MET A 127 19.30 -26.08 21.71
N THR A 128 19.48 -24.78 21.97
CA THR A 128 20.54 -24.25 22.83
C THR A 128 20.09 -24.06 24.29
N THR A 129 18.81 -24.18 24.55
CA THR A 129 18.25 -24.15 25.91
C THR A 129 17.96 -25.52 26.43
#